data_8e785bb1b4697d2046f85a483d9f359a
#
_entry.id   8e785bb1b4697d2046f85a483d9f359a
#
_cell.length_a   1.000
_cell.length_b   1.000
_cell.length_c   1.000
_cell.angle_alpha   90.00
_cell.angle_beta   90.00
_cell.angle_gamma   90.00
#
_symmetry.space_group_name_H-M   'P 1'
#
loop_
_entity.id
_entity.type
_entity.pdbx_description
1 polymer ?
#
loop_
_entity_poly.entity_id
_entity_poly.type
_entity_poly.pdbx_seq_one_letter_code
_entity_poly.pdbx_strand_id
1 'polypeptide(L)'
;MKANVLTLPAEFTAAYTDTDRELVAEVMAWLNRDDAHTHAELARLSRLPASTISSVLAGKYPSSPSRQLTALAGVCRTAAARAAVVATVPFVETSTYRLAFNACHRARLYRNFGVLPGAVGTGKTRALREYARITPGTFLIEGVPDMTPSLLLSALMTATGASAGSSSPGERLFALINALRGTDSLMILDEAEKVKPACLEHLRRLRDQAGVGVVLAGTDDLIAMLNKEAGQFGQVRSRVGFWPQTIRAITRDDCEALVAAGFPDYAIGADVLEACWTVCAGSVRVLVESLIPAVHDYGLAKGHELSAQLVRQVATTVLGLKVRA
;
A
#
# COMPACT_ATOMS: atom_id res chain seq x y z
N MET A 1 -7.13 -12.49 18.66
CA MET A 1 -6.40 -12.59 19.96
C MET A 1 -5.32 -13.63 19.83
N LYS A 2 -4.05 -13.27 20.10
CA LYS A 2 -2.94 -14.21 20.05
C LYS A 2 -3.22 -15.42 20.95
N ALA A 3 -3.03 -16.62 20.42
CA ALA A 3 -3.14 -17.86 21.18
C ALA A 3 -2.06 -18.00 22.28
N ASN A 4 -1.00 -17.18 22.22
CA ASN A 4 0.10 -17.19 23.19
C ASN A 4 0.53 -15.74 23.48
N VAL A 5 0.04 -15.19 24.57
CA VAL A 5 0.43 -13.84 25.07
C VAL A 5 1.83 -13.98 25.70
N LEU A 6 2.78 -13.18 25.23
CA LEU A 6 4.12 -13.10 25.80
C LEU A 6 4.04 -12.42 27.18
N THR A 7 4.54 -13.10 28.20
CA THR A 7 4.61 -12.59 29.57
C THR A 7 6.02 -12.09 29.90
N LEU A 8 6.10 -11.08 30.76
CA LEU A 8 7.38 -10.58 31.25
C LEU A 8 8.19 -11.70 31.92
N PRO A 9 9.53 -11.72 31.75
CA PRO A 9 10.39 -12.65 32.46
C PRO A 9 10.21 -12.54 33.98
N ALA A 10 10.13 -13.68 34.66
CA ALA A 10 10.07 -13.71 36.12
C ALA A 10 11.37 -13.21 36.78
N GLU A 11 12.49 -13.41 36.08
CA GLU A 11 13.82 -13.03 36.56
C GLU A 11 14.62 -12.33 35.47
N PHE A 12 15.40 -11.34 35.84
CA PHE A 12 16.36 -10.65 34.98
C PHE A 12 17.78 -10.81 35.55
N THR A 13 18.77 -10.94 34.67
CA THR A 13 20.16 -10.92 35.11
C THR A 13 20.50 -9.56 35.74
N ALA A 14 21.55 -9.53 36.59
CA ALA A 14 22.02 -8.30 37.24
C ALA A 14 22.44 -7.18 36.26
N ALA A 15 22.53 -7.50 34.99
CA ALA A 15 22.89 -6.54 33.94
C ALA A 15 21.74 -5.62 33.51
N TYR A 16 20.50 -5.91 33.95
CA TYR A 16 19.28 -5.13 33.60
C TYR A 16 18.97 -4.09 34.65
N THR A 17 18.92 -2.85 34.23
CA THR A 17 18.42 -1.72 35.02
C THR A 17 16.89 -1.72 35.07
N ASP A 18 16.29 -0.92 35.95
CA ASP A 18 14.82 -0.76 35.98
C ASP A 18 14.29 -0.18 34.67
N THR A 19 15.01 0.78 34.07
CA THR A 19 14.68 1.31 32.74
C THR A 19 14.73 0.22 31.67
N ASP A 20 15.67 -0.70 31.72
CA ASP A 20 15.74 -1.82 30.77
C ASP A 20 14.50 -2.74 30.89
N ARG A 21 14.03 -2.97 32.13
CA ARG A 21 12.82 -3.78 32.37
C ARG A 21 11.57 -3.11 31.83
N GLU A 22 11.47 -1.78 31.96
CA GLU A 22 10.37 -0.99 31.36
C GLU A 22 10.40 -1.09 29.82
N LEU A 23 11.57 -0.99 29.21
CA LEU A 23 11.73 -1.17 27.77
C LEU A 23 11.37 -2.59 27.30
N VAL A 24 11.70 -3.62 28.06
CA VAL A 24 11.25 -5.00 27.79
C VAL A 24 9.72 -5.07 27.80
N ALA A 25 9.09 -4.46 28.82
CA ALA A 25 7.62 -4.45 28.93
C ALA A 25 6.98 -3.74 27.73
N GLU A 26 7.53 -2.61 27.31
CA GLU A 26 7.06 -1.85 26.14
C GLU A 26 7.14 -2.68 24.85
N VAL A 27 8.28 -3.32 24.59
CA VAL A 27 8.47 -4.15 23.40
C VAL A 27 7.54 -5.38 23.41
N MET A 28 7.37 -6.02 24.55
CA MET A 28 6.43 -7.14 24.69
C MET A 28 4.97 -6.72 24.52
N ALA A 29 4.58 -5.55 25.01
CA ALA A 29 3.25 -5.00 24.79
C ALA A 29 2.99 -4.76 23.29
N TRP A 30 3.98 -4.26 22.56
CA TRP A 30 3.89 -4.10 21.11
C TRP A 30 3.75 -5.46 20.40
N LEU A 31 4.56 -6.47 20.76
CA LEU A 31 4.47 -7.81 20.22
C LEU A 31 3.12 -8.47 20.47
N ASN A 32 2.49 -8.20 21.61
CA ASN A 32 1.18 -8.77 21.97
C ASN A 32 -0.02 -8.09 21.31
N ARG A 33 0.18 -6.91 20.71
CA ARG A 33 -0.92 -6.08 20.18
C ARG A 33 -1.51 -6.63 18.90
N ASP A 34 -0.70 -7.27 18.03
CA ASP A 34 -1.11 -7.77 16.72
C ASP A 34 -0.41 -9.09 16.40
N ASP A 35 -1.09 -10.01 15.69
CA ASP A 35 -0.52 -11.29 15.26
C ASP A 35 0.58 -11.13 14.20
N ALA A 36 0.57 -10.03 13.44
CA ALA A 36 1.63 -9.67 12.51
C ALA A 36 2.92 -9.23 13.21
N HIS A 37 2.84 -8.80 14.50
CA HIS A 37 4.00 -8.41 15.28
C HIS A 37 4.74 -9.65 15.78
N THR A 38 5.88 -9.94 15.18
CA THR A 38 6.69 -11.13 15.49
C THR A 38 8.14 -10.77 15.80
N HIS A 39 8.88 -11.69 16.43
CA HIS A 39 10.34 -11.53 16.59
C HIS A 39 11.07 -11.41 15.24
N ALA A 40 10.58 -12.07 14.19
CA ALA A 40 11.14 -11.96 12.85
C ALA A 40 10.94 -10.55 12.28
N GLU A 41 9.78 -9.96 12.48
CA GLU A 41 9.49 -8.57 12.10
C GLU A 41 10.37 -7.59 12.87
N LEU A 42 10.53 -7.76 14.19
CA LEU A 42 11.47 -6.96 14.99
C LEU A 42 12.91 -7.09 14.49
N ALA A 43 13.35 -8.29 14.13
CA ALA A 43 14.71 -8.52 13.60
C ALA A 43 14.90 -7.78 12.27
N ARG A 44 13.91 -7.84 11.39
CA ARG A 44 13.91 -7.12 10.11
C ARG A 44 13.97 -5.59 10.30
N LEU A 45 13.15 -5.05 11.21
CA LEU A 45 13.05 -3.61 11.45
C LEU A 45 14.24 -3.05 12.22
N SER A 46 14.73 -3.77 13.24
CA SER A 46 15.82 -3.31 14.11
C SER A 46 17.23 -3.66 13.58
N ARG A 47 17.31 -4.54 12.60
CA ARG A 47 18.55 -5.13 12.08
C ARG A 47 19.35 -5.89 13.16
N LEU A 48 18.69 -6.32 14.23
CA LEU A 48 19.29 -7.15 15.25
C LEU A 48 19.04 -8.63 14.96
N PRO A 49 19.98 -9.54 15.26
CA PRO A 49 19.75 -10.98 15.12
C PRO A 49 18.58 -11.45 15.99
N ALA A 50 17.76 -12.35 15.48
CA ALA A 50 16.60 -12.90 16.21
C ALA A 50 17.01 -13.58 17.53
N SER A 51 18.18 -14.21 17.58
CA SER A 51 18.75 -14.80 18.81
C SER A 51 19.05 -13.75 19.87
N THR A 52 19.58 -12.59 19.47
CA THR A 52 19.81 -11.46 20.37
C THR A 52 18.49 -10.92 20.91
N ILE A 53 17.49 -10.72 20.07
CA ILE A 53 16.16 -10.26 20.48
C ILE A 53 15.55 -11.24 21.50
N SER A 54 15.56 -12.53 21.22
CA SER A 54 15.06 -13.55 22.14
C SER A 54 15.79 -13.52 23.48
N SER A 55 17.12 -13.43 23.50
CA SER A 55 17.92 -13.39 24.73
C SER A 55 17.64 -12.12 25.54
N VAL A 56 17.54 -10.96 24.85
CA VAL A 56 17.27 -9.67 25.49
C VAL A 56 15.87 -9.65 26.11
N LEU A 57 14.85 -10.10 25.38
CA LEU A 57 13.47 -10.11 25.88
C LEU A 57 13.22 -11.19 26.94
N ALA A 58 14.01 -12.27 26.94
CA ALA A 58 13.96 -13.29 27.99
C ALA A 58 14.68 -12.87 29.32
N GLY A 59 15.26 -11.70 29.40
CA GLY A 59 15.99 -11.25 30.59
C GLY A 59 17.36 -11.92 30.79
N LYS A 60 17.86 -12.66 29.79
CA LYS A 60 19.04 -13.54 29.88
C LYS A 60 20.26 -13.01 29.10
N TYR A 61 20.22 -11.78 28.64
CA TYR A 61 21.35 -11.22 27.91
C TYR A 61 22.56 -11.03 28.85
N PRO A 62 23.77 -11.50 28.47
CA PRO A 62 24.88 -11.62 29.39
C PRO A 62 25.57 -10.29 29.76
N SER A 63 25.32 -9.23 28.99
CA SER A 63 25.87 -7.87 29.24
C SER A 63 24.72 -6.85 29.29
N SER A 64 25.04 -5.55 29.48
CA SER A 64 23.97 -4.52 29.47
C SER A 64 23.18 -4.53 28.18
N PRO A 65 21.84 -4.71 28.24
CA PRO A 65 20.96 -4.75 27.09
C PRO A 65 20.48 -3.36 26.63
N SER A 66 20.83 -2.30 27.32
CA SER A 66 20.24 -0.95 27.18
C SER A 66 20.26 -0.45 25.73
N ARG A 67 21.38 -0.65 25.01
CA ARG A 67 21.50 -0.25 23.61
C ARG A 67 20.53 -0.99 22.71
N GLN A 68 20.41 -2.31 22.87
CA GLN A 68 19.51 -3.16 22.11
C GLN A 68 18.06 -2.83 22.42
N LEU A 69 17.71 -2.67 23.68
CA LEU A 69 16.36 -2.33 24.13
C LEU A 69 15.92 -0.95 23.64
N THR A 70 16.80 0.05 23.70
CA THR A 70 16.51 1.39 23.15
C THR A 70 16.24 1.32 21.65
N ALA A 71 17.01 0.52 20.90
CA ALA A 71 16.78 0.34 19.46
C ALA A 71 15.45 -0.37 19.19
N LEU A 72 15.14 -1.43 19.93
CA LEU A 72 13.87 -2.18 19.78
C LEU A 72 12.66 -1.31 20.14
N ALA A 73 12.67 -0.62 21.27
CA ALA A 73 11.59 0.29 21.67
C ALA A 73 11.40 1.44 20.66
N GLY A 74 12.50 2.00 20.14
CA GLY A 74 12.45 3.01 19.09
C GLY A 74 11.76 2.52 17.83
N VAL A 75 12.05 1.30 17.41
CA VAL A 75 11.37 0.65 16.27
C VAL A 75 9.87 0.44 16.57
N CYS A 76 9.53 -0.07 17.76
CA CYS A 76 8.13 -0.28 18.15
C CYS A 76 7.34 1.04 18.18
N ARG A 77 7.92 2.11 18.74
CA ARG A 77 7.30 3.46 18.76
C ARG A 77 7.09 3.99 17.35
N THR A 78 8.10 3.85 16.49
CA THR A 78 7.99 4.29 15.08
C THR A 78 6.92 3.50 14.32
N ALA A 79 6.85 2.19 14.52
CA ALA A 79 5.82 1.34 13.91
C ALA A 79 4.42 1.69 14.43
N ALA A 80 4.27 1.91 15.74
CA ALA A 80 3.01 2.34 16.35
C ALA A 80 2.56 3.73 15.85
N ALA A 81 3.48 4.69 15.73
CA ALA A 81 3.20 6.01 15.18
C ALA A 81 2.76 5.91 13.71
N ARG A 82 3.43 5.08 12.89
CA ARG A 82 3.02 4.84 11.50
C ARG A 82 1.64 4.18 11.42
N ALA A 83 1.35 3.20 12.27
CA ALA A 83 0.05 2.56 12.33
C ALA A 83 -1.05 3.55 12.73
N ALA A 84 -0.80 4.44 13.68
CA ALA A 84 -1.72 5.50 14.07
C ALA A 84 -2.02 6.46 12.90
N VAL A 85 -1.00 6.85 12.12
CA VAL A 85 -1.18 7.68 10.91
C VAL A 85 -1.97 6.94 9.83
N VAL A 86 -1.69 5.65 9.60
CA VAL A 86 -2.46 4.82 8.65
C VAL A 86 -3.90 4.63 9.14
N ALA A 87 -4.13 4.56 10.46
CA ALA A 87 -5.46 4.47 11.06
C ALA A 87 -6.25 5.78 11.00
N THR A 88 -5.59 6.92 10.71
CA THR A 88 -6.26 8.24 10.68
C THR A 88 -7.36 8.32 9.62
N VAL A 89 -7.19 7.66 8.45
CA VAL A 89 -8.24 7.58 7.44
C VAL A 89 -8.45 6.13 7.01
N PRO A 90 -9.52 5.47 7.47
CA PRO A 90 -9.85 4.12 7.06
C PRO A 90 -10.10 4.05 5.55
N PHE A 91 -10.23 2.83 5.03
CA PHE A 91 -10.56 2.64 3.63
C PHE A 91 -11.99 3.13 3.34
N VAL A 92 -12.12 3.96 2.31
CA VAL A 92 -13.41 4.49 1.81
C VAL A 92 -13.59 4.07 0.36
N GLU A 93 -14.78 3.59 0.03
CA GLU A 93 -15.15 3.22 -1.34
C GLU A 93 -15.42 4.46 -2.21
N THR A 94 -14.35 5.03 -2.75
CA THR A 94 -14.42 6.18 -3.65
C THR A 94 -14.89 5.80 -5.07
N SER A 95 -15.21 6.81 -5.88
CA SER A 95 -15.47 6.62 -7.32
C SER A 95 -14.29 5.94 -8.03
N THR A 96 -13.05 6.28 -7.65
CA THR A 96 -11.83 5.61 -8.14
C THR A 96 -11.83 4.12 -7.77
N TYR A 97 -12.21 3.78 -6.54
CA TYR A 97 -12.31 2.37 -6.14
C TYR A 97 -13.34 1.61 -6.95
N ARG A 98 -14.54 2.17 -7.14
CA ARG A 98 -15.59 1.54 -7.96
C ARG A 98 -15.14 1.29 -9.40
N LEU A 99 -14.41 2.24 -10.00
CA LEU A 99 -13.83 2.05 -11.34
C LEU A 99 -12.73 0.99 -11.37
N ALA A 100 -11.84 0.98 -10.38
CA ALA A 100 -10.79 -0.04 -10.24
C ALA A 100 -11.40 -1.44 -10.04
N PHE A 101 -12.42 -1.54 -9.17
CA PHE A 101 -13.16 -2.78 -8.95
C PHE A 101 -13.77 -3.31 -10.24
N ASN A 102 -14.46 -2.45 -11.00
CA ASN A 102 -15.07 -2.82 -12.28
C ASN A 102 -14.03 -3.24 -13.31
N ALA A 103 -12.89 -2.54 -13.40
CA ALA A 103 -11.80 -2.91 -14.30
C ALA A 103 -11.24 -4.30 -13.97
N CYS A 104 -10.98 -4.55 -12.70
CA CYS A 104 -10.45 -5.83 -12.21
C CYS A 104 -11.47 -6.96 -12.37
N HIS A 105 -12.70 -6.74 -11.94
CA HIS A 105 -13.77 -7.74 -12.03
C HIS A 105 -14.05 -8.15 -13.47
N ARG A 106 -14.18 -7.17 -14.39
CA ARG A 106 -14.41 -7.46 -15.80
C ARG A 106 -13.22 -8.13 -16.47
N ALA A 107 -12.01 -7.69 -16.21
CA ALA A 107 -10.80 -8.32 -16.76
C ALA A 107 -10.70 -9.80 -16.32
N ARG A 108 -11.00 -10.09 -15.06
CA ARG A 108 -11.04 -11.45 -14.50
C ARG A 108 -12.14 -12.29 -15.15
N LEU A 109 -13.38 -11.79 -15.16
CA LEU A 109 -14.55 -12.53 -15.68
C LEU A 109 -14.39 -12.87 -17.16
N TYR A 110 -13.95 -11.91 -17.97
CA TYR A 110 -13.83 -12.09 -19.43
C TYR A 110 -12.42 -12.52 -19.87
N ARG A 111 -11.50 -12.71 -18.92
CA ARG A 111 -10.11 -13.12 -19.23
C ARG A 111 -9.48 -12.25 -20.29
N ASN A 112 -9.64 -10.94 -20.16
CA ASN A 112 -9.15 -9.94 -21.11
C ASN A 112 -8.27 -8.89 -20.40
N PHE A 113 -7.87 -7.86 -21.13
CA PHE A 113 -7.21 -6.71 -20.54
C PHE A 113 -8.24 -5.68 -20.06
N GLY A 114 -8.03 -5.15 -18.86
CA GLY A 114 -8.60 -3.91 -18.39
C GLY A 114 -7.53 -2.82 -18.35
N VAL A 115 -7.90 -1.58 -18.61
CA VAL A 115 -7.03 -0.41 -18.46
C VAL A 115 -7.65 0.52 -17.44
N LEU A 116 -6.86 0.99 -16.46
CA LEU A 116 -7.29 1.92 -15.43
C LEU A 116 -6.42 3.18 -15.47
N PRO A 117 -6.74 4.14 -16.36
CA PRO A 117 -5.96 5.36 -16.47
C PRO A 117 -6.40 6.40 -15.44
N GLY A 118 -5.45 7.14 -14.89
CA GLY A 118 -5.78 8.23 -13.97
C GLY A 118 -4.57 9.06 -13.54
N ALA A 119 -4.81 10.32 -13.20
CA ALA A 119 -3.79 11.22 -12.70
C ALA A 119 -3.13 10.69 -11.41
N VAL A 120 -1.93 11.19 -11.13
CA VAL A 120 -1.22 10.90 -9.88
C VAL A 120 -2.05 11.39 -8.69
N GLY A 121 -2.10 10.61 -7.60
CA GLY A 121 -2.78 11.00 -6.37
C GLY A 121 -4.30 10.78 -6.35
N THR A 122 -4.88 10.16 -7.37
CA THR A 122 -6.33 9.83 -7.42
C THR A 122 -6.73 8.55 -6.65
N GLY A 123 -5.78 7.85 -6.03
CA GLY A 123 -6.06 6.69 -5.19
C GLY A 123 -6.08 5.33 -5.90
N LYS A 124 -5.66 5.23 -7.18
CA LYS A 124 -5.63 3.96 -7.95
C LYS A 124 -4.90 2.83 -7.23
N THR A 125 -3.66 3.07 -6.82
CA THR A 125 -2.84 2.06 -6.12
C THR A 125 -3.53 1.51 -4.87
N ARG A 126 -4.13 2.39 -4.05
CA ARG A 126 -4.87 1.98 -2.84
C ARG A 126 -6.10 1.15 -3.19
N ALA A 127 -6.83 1.56 -4.23
CA ALA A 127 -7.99 0.84 -4.75
C ALA A 127 -7.62 -0.56 -5.26
N LEU A 128 -6.52 -0.68 -6.01
CA LEU A 128 -6.04 -1.96 -6.55
C LEU A 128 -5.51 -2.88 -5.44
N ARG A 129 -4.81 -2.33 -4.44
CA ARG A 129 -4.37 -3.09 -3.25
C ARG A 129 -5.55 -3.62 -2.46
N GLU A 130 -6.61 -2.83 -2.29
CA GLU A 130 -7.81 -3.28 -1.59
C GLU A 130 -8.53 -4.39 -2.38
N TYR A 131 -8.67 -4.24 -3.70
CA TYR A 131 -9.22 -5.31 -4.54
C TYR A 131 -8.42 -6.61 -4.41
N ALA A 132 -7.08 -6.53 -4.47
CA ALA A 132 -6.21 -7.69 -4.33
C ALA A 132 -6.32 -8.34 -2.93
N ARG A 133 -6.50 -7.52 -1.88
CA ARG A 133 -6.66 -7.99 -0.51
C ARG A 133 -7.93 -8.81 -0.31
N ILE A 134 -9.06 -8.37 -0.89
CA ILE A 134 -10.38 -9.02 -0.70
C ILE A 134 -10.69 -10.08 -1.75
N THR A 135 -9.88 -10.16 -2.82
CA THR A 135 -10.16 -11.08 -3.94
C THR A 135 -9.00 -12.07 -4.14
N PRO A 136 -9.09 -13.28 -3.59
CA PRO A 136 -8.06 -14.32 -3.75
C PRO A 136 -7.73 -14.59 -5.21
N GLY A 137 -6.48 -14.98 -5.49
CA GLY A 137 -6.01 -15.21 -6.87
C GLY A 137 -5.73 -13.92 -7.65
N THR A 138 -5.66 -12.76 -6.97
CA THR A 138 -5.25 -11.48 -7.55
C THR A 138 -3.81 -11.18 -7.20
N PHE A 139 -2.98 -10.95 -8.20
CA PHE A 139 -1.55 -10.69 -8.08
C PHE A 139 -1.23 -9.28 -8.55
N LEU A 140 -0.89 -8.40 -7.60
CA LEU A 140 -0.56 -7.01 -7.86
C LEU A 140 0.96 -6.83 -7.91
N ILE A 141 1.45 -6.33 -9.04
CA ILE A 141 2.85 -5.95 -9.26
C ILE A 141 2.89 -4.44 -9.51
N GLU A 142 3.83 -3.76 -8.88
CA GLU A 142 4.10 -2.35 -9.11
C GLU A 142 5.24 -2.22 -10.13
N GLY A 143 4.99 -1.51 -11.22
CA GLY A 143 5.97 -1.21 -12.25
C GLY A 143 7.06 -0.28 -11.71
N VAL A 144 8.32 -0.66 -11.92
CA VAL A 144 9.46 0.19 -11.58
C VAL A 144 10.14 0.68 -12.86
N PRO A 145 10.80 1.85 -12.83
CA PRO A 145 11.55 2.32 -13.98
C PRO A 145 12.49 1.25 -14.52
N ASP A 146 12.52 1.11 -15.84
CA ASP A 146 13.34 0.10 -16.54
C ASP A 146 13.06 -1.37 -16.18
N MET A 147 11.92 -1.69 -15.62
CA MET A 147 11.51 -3.08 -15.35
C MET A 147 11.66 -3.93 -16.63
N THR A 148 12.49 -4.95 -16.54
CA THR A 148 12.71 -5.91 -17.63
C THR A 148 11.72 -7.07 -17.56
N PRO A 149 11.49 -7.83 -18.64
CA PRO A 149 10.71 -9.07 -18.60
C PRO A 149 11.17 -10.06 -17.54
N SER A 150 12.49 -10.20 -17.36
CA SER A 150 13.04 -11.09 -16.33
C SER A 150 12.64 -10.68 -14.93
N LEU A 151 12.67 -9.37 -14.63
CA LEU A 151 12.27 -8.84 -13.33
C LEU A 151 10.77 -8.99 -13.10
N LEU A 152 9.94 -8.66 -14.11
CA LEU A 152 8.49 -8.84 -14.04
C LEU A 152 8.11 -10.31 -13.77
N LEU A 153 8.69 -11.24 -14.55
CA LEU A 153 8.41 -12.67 -14.38
C LEU A 153 8.86 -13.17 -13.00
N SER A 154 10.00 -12.69 -12.49
CA SER A 154 10.43 -13.02 -11.12
C SER A 154 9.46 -12.51 -10.06
N ALA A 155 8.98 -11.28 -10.20
CA ALA A 155 7.98 -10.72 -9.29
C ALA A 155 6.67 -11.52 -9.31
N LEU A 156 6.21 -11.92 -10.50
CA LEU A 156 5.02 -12.76 -10.67
C LEU A 156 5.23 -14.16 -10.07
N MET A 157 6.42 -14.78 -10.26
CA MET A 157 6.77 -16.06 -9.62
C MET A 157 6.67 -15.98 -8.11
N THR A 158 7.24 -14.93 -7.53
CA THR A 158 7.17 -14.70 -6.07
C THR A 158 5.71 -14.51 -5.60
N ALA A 159 4.93 -13.70 -6.32
CA ALA A 159 3.55 -13.40 -5.94
C ALA A 159 2.62 -14.61 -6.07
N THR A 160 2.84 -15.45 -7.08
CA THR A 160 2.01 -16.65 -7.34
C THR A 160 2.46 -17.90 -6.56
N GLY A 161 3.67 -17.89 -6.01
CA GLY A 161 4.30 -19.08 -5.44
C GLY A 161 4.73 -20.12 -6.48
N ALA A 162 4.68 -19.79 -7.79
CA ALA A 162 5.14 -20.67 -8.84
C ALA A 162 6.66 -20.85 -8.77
N SER A 163 7.16 -22.03 -9.14
CA SER A 163 8.59 -22.34 -9.19
C SER A 163 8.99 -22.82 -10.58
N ALA A 164 10.17 -22.44 -11.02
CA ALA A 164 10.75 -22.87 -12.30
C ALA A 164 12.07 -23.62 -12.02
N GLY A 165 12.33 -24.63 -12.79
CA GLY A 165 13.58 -25.41 -12.68
C GLY A 165 14.83 -24.67 -13.11
N SER A 166 14.70 -23.52 -13.78
CA SER A 166 15.81 -22.67 -14.21
C SER A 166 15.46 -21.19 -14.12
N SER A 167 16.51 -20.35 -14.27
CA SER A 167 16.39 -18.89 -14.17
C SER A 167 16.07 -18.20 -15.49
N SER A 168 15.90 -18.91 -16.61
CA SER A 168 15.62 -18.28 -17.90
C SER A 168 14.23 -17.64 -17.97
N PRO A 169 14.07 -16.49 -18.62
CA PRO A 169 12.75 -15.85 -18.74
C PRO A 169 11.71 -16.75 -19.41
N GLY A 170 12.12 -17.56 -20.38
CA GLY A 170 11.23 -18.48 -21.08
C GLY A 170 10.66 -19.58 -20.18
N GLU A 171 11.49 -20.17 -19.34
CA GLU A 171 11.06 -21.21 -18.40
C GLU A 171 10.20 -20.64 -17.28
N ARG A 172 10.51 -19.45 -16.77
CA ARG A 172 9.64 -18.74 -15.82
C ARG A 172 8.26 -18.46 -16.41
N LEU A 173 8.23 -18.00 -17.67
CA LEU A 173 6.95 -17.77 -18.35
C LEU A 173 6.15 -19.05 -18.48
N PHE A 174 6.81 -20.16 -18.88
CA PHE A 174 6.16 -21.46 -19.01
C PHE A 174 5.65 -21.98 -17.66
N ALA A 175 6.45 -21.86 -16.61
CA ALA A 175 6.05 -22.23 -15.26
C ALA A 175 4.83 -21.43 -14.76
N LEU A 176 4.81 -20.11 -15.00
CA LEU A 176 3.67 -19.24 -14.69
C LEU A 176 2.41 -19.64 -15.48
N ILE A 177 2.55 -19.91 -16.78
CA ILE A 177 1.43 -20.37 -17.61
C ILE A 177 0.83 -21.66 -17.03
N ASN A 178 1.67 -22.62 -16.68
CA ASN A 178 1.20 -23.90 -16.14
C ASN A 178 0.55 -23.73 -14.75
N ALA A 179 1.14 -22.91 -13.87
CA ALA A 179 0.62 -22.66 -12.53
C ALA A 179 -0.73 -21.90 -12.55
N LEU A 180 -0.92 -21.01 -13.53
CA LEU A 180 -2.11 -20.16 -13.62
C LEU A 180 -3.20 -20.72 -14.53
N ARG A 181 -2.89 -21.72 -15.35
CA ARG A 181 -3.85 -22.31 -16.28
C ARG A 181 -5.02 -22.95 -15.56
N GLY A 182 -6.24 -22.59 -15.97
CA GLY A 182 -7.47 -23.10 -15.37
C GLY A 182 -7.81 -22.47 -14.02
N THR A 183 -6.99 -21.55 -13.54
CA THR A 183 -7.30 -20.75 -12.34
C THR A 183 -8.14 -19.54 -12.71
N ASP A 184 -8.93 -19.06 -11.74
CA ASP A 184 -9.63 -17.79 -11.85
C ASP A 184 -8.73 -16.66 -11.33
N SER A 185 -7.60 -16.42 -12.01
CA SER A 185 -6.59 -15.48 -11.57
C SER A 185 -6.62 -14.16 -12.33
N LEU A 186 -6.20 -13.09 -11.63
CA LEU A 186 -6.03 -11.77 -12.18
C LEU A 186 -4.61 -11.26 -11.90
N MET A 187 -3.96 -10.76 -12.92
CA MET A 187 -2.69 -10.02 -12.79
C MET A 187 -2.96 -8.52 -12.91
N ILE A 188 -2.44 -7.74 -11.99
CA ILE A 188 -2.52 -6.29 -12.02
C ILE A 188 -1.10 -5.74 -12.11
N LEU A 189 -0.83 -4.92 -13.10
CA LEU A 189 0.39 -4.13 -13.22
C LEU A 189 0.04 -2.67 -12.97
N ASP A 190 0.39 -2.16 -11.80
CA ASP A 190 0.28 -0.74 -11.48
C ASP A 190 1.52 0.02 -11.99
N GLU A 191 1.38 1.31 -12.29
CA GLU A 191 2.43 2.12 -12.93
C GLU A 191 2.98 1.48 -14.24
N ALA A 192 2.07 0.94 -15.04
CA ALA A 192 2.40 0.15 -16.22
C ALA A 192 3.16 0.94 -17.31
N GLU A 193 3.13 2.27 -17.29
CA GLU A 193 3.93 3.13 -18.17
C GLU A 193 5.44 3.07 -17.88
N LYS A 194 5.83 2.63 -16.66
CA LYS A 194 7.24 2.57 -16.25
C LYS A 194 7.99 1.34 -16.75
N VAL A 195 7.26 0.32 -17.24
CA VAL A 195 7.89 -0.93 -17.65
C VAL A 195 8.30 -0.92 -19.11
N LYS A 196 9.33 -1.71 -19.44
CA LYS A 196 9.71 -1.89 -20.84
C LYS A 196 8.58 -2.54 -21.64
N PRO A 197 8.35 -2.12 -22.89
CA PRO A 197 7.27 -2.65 -23.73
C PRO A 197 7.24 -4.18 -23.83
N ALA A 198 8.39 -4.84 -23.82
CA ALA A 198 8.50 -6.30 -23.82
C ALA A 198 7.82 -6.97 -22.60
N CYS A 199 7.64 -6.26 -21.48
CA CYS A 199 6.89 -6.77 -20.31
C CYS A 199 5.42 -7.00 -20.65
N LEU A 200 4.82 -6.08 -21.43
CA LEU A 200 3.42 -6.20 -21.84
C LEU A 200 3.19 -7.41 -22.75
N GLU A 201 4.18 -7.75 -23.57
CA GLU A 201 4.13 -8.96 -24.41
C GLU A 201 4.11 -10.24 -23.56
N HIS A 202 4.84 -10.28 -22.43
CA HIS A 202 4.80 -11.41 -21.52
C HIS A 202 3.46 -11.51 -20.79
N LEU A 203 2.87 -10.39 -20.37
CA LEU A 203 1.52 -10.36 -19.79
C LEU A 203 0.47 -10.80 -20.82
N ARG A 204 0.61 -10.38 -22.08
CA ARG A 204 -0.26 -10.84 -23.17
C ARG A 204 -0.19 -12.37 -23.33
N ARG A 205 1.03 -12.94 -23.35
CA ARG A 205 1.21 -14.39 -23.46
C ARG A 205 0.62 -15.13 -22.27
N LEU A 206 0.79 -14.62 -21.05
CA LEU A 206 0.16 -15.20 -19.86
C LEU A 206 -1.35 -15.20 -20.00
N ARG A 207 -1.94 -14.07 -20.40
CA ARG A 207 -3.38 -13.99 -20.67
C ARG A 207 -3.83 -14.98 -21.72
N ASP A 208 -3.16 -15.03 -22.87
CA ASP A 208 -3.57 -15.85 -24.01
C ASP A 208 -3.41 -17.36 -23.74
N GLN A 209 -2.37 -17.78 -22.99
CA GLN A 209 -2.04 -19.20 -22.81
C GLN A 209 -2.51 -19.78 -21.48
N ALA A 210 -2.58 -18.99 -20.40
CA ALA A 210 -3.09 -19.42 -19.12
C ALA A 210 -4.59 -19.12 -18.95
N GLY A 211 -5.14 -18.19 -19.75
CA GLY A 211 -6.54 -17.81 -19.68
C GLY A 211 -6.86 -16.98 -18.44
N VAL A 212 -5.98 -16.05 -18.06
CA VAL A 212 -6.14 -15.15 -16.90
C VAL A 212 -6.50 -13.73 -17.32
N GLY A 213 -7.10 -12.97 -16.39
CA GLY A 213 -7.32 -11.54 -16.61
C GLY A 213 -6.04 -10.73 -16.37
N VAL A 214 -5.94 -9.56 -17.01
CA VAL A 214 -4.84 -8.61 -16.79
C VAL A 214 -5.38 -7.19 -16.66
N VAL A 215 -4.94 -6.44 -15.66
CA VAL A 215 -5.24 -5.01 -15.55
C VAL A 215 -3.94 -4.22 -15.62
N LEU A 216 -3.93 -3.20 -16.46
CA LEU A 216 -2.86 -2.21 -16.58
C LEU A 216 -3.38 -0.90 -15.98
N ALA A 217 -2.75 -0.44 -14.91
CA ALA A 217 -3.07 0.84 -14.30
C ALA A 217 -1.90 1.80 -14.46
N GLY A 218 -2.20 3.07 -14.67
CA GLY A 218 -1.15 4.06 -14.90
C GLY A 218 -1.69 5.47 -15.12
N THR A 219 -0.82 6.33 -15.65
CA THR A 219 -1.12 7.72 -15.96
C THR A 219 -1.53 7.90 -17.43
N ASP A 220 -1.60 9.14 -17.90
CA ASP A 220 -1.81 9.45 -19.33
C ASP A 220 -0.67 8.90 -20.20
N ASP A 221 0.52 8.71 -19.64
CA ASP A 221 1.64 8.09 -20.37
C ASP A 221 1.35 6.63 -20.74
N LEU A 222 0.62 5.89 -19.90
CA LEU A 222 0.11 4.56 -20.26
C LEU A 222 -0.82 4.65 -21.47
N ILE A 223 -1.74 5.63 -21.48
CA ILE A 223 -2.64 5.85 -22.61
C ILE A 223 -1.84 6.16 -23.89
N ALA A 224 -0.89 7.08 -23.79
CA ALA A 224 -0.02 7.45 -24.91
C ALA A 224 0.79 6.25 -25.43
N MET A 225 1.27 5.39 -24.53
CA MET A 225 1.98 4.18 -24.86
C MET A 225 1.08 3.16 -25.58
N LEU A 226 -0.12 2.89 -25.08
CA LEU A 226 -1.05 1.93 -25.67
C LEU A 226 -1.68 2.41 -26.99
N ASN A 227 -1.72 3.73 -27.22
CA ASN A 227 -2.22 4.32 -28.47
C ASN A 227 -1.20 4.32 -29.64
N LYS A 228 0.05 3.94 -29.39
CA LYS A 228 1.01 3.72 -30.46
C LYS A 228 0.57 2.52 -31.29
N GLU A 229 0.14 2.77 -32.52
CA GLU A 229 -0.47 1.75 -33.41
C GLU A 229 0.50 0.66 -33.88
N ALA A 230 1.81 0.90 -33.81
CA ALA A 230 2.82 0.00 -34.32
C ALA A 230 3.21 -1.10 -33.30
N GLY A 231 3.22 -2.36 -33.79
CA GLY A 231 3.85 -3.48 -33.11
C GLY A 231 3.05 -4.08 -31.94
N GLN A 232 3.75 -4.38 -30.82
CA GLN A 232 3.22 -5.12 -29.67
C GLN A 232 2.07 -4.42 -28.92
N PHE A 233 1.97 -3.10 -28.99
CA PHE A 233 0.89 -2.35 -28.32
C PHE A 233 -0.47 -2.58 -28.99
N GLY A 234 -0.53 -2.67 -30.31
CA GLY A 234 -1.74 -3.03 -31.04
C GLY A 234 -2.30 -4.40 -30.62
N GLN A 235 -1.41 -5.36 -30.33
CA GLN A 235 -1.80 -6.69 -29.88
C GLN A 235 -2.38 -6.69 -28.45
N VAL A 236 -1.88 -5.84 -27.56
CA VAL A 236 -2.47 -5.64 -26.24
C VAL A 236 -3.80 -4.91 -26.36
N ARG A 237 -3.82 -3.81 -27.12
CA ARG A 237 -5.01 -2.97 -27.31
C ARG A 237 -6.21 -3.74 -27.87
N SER A 238 -5.98 -4.65 -28.83
CA SER A 238 -7.06 -5.49 -29.39
C SER A 238 -7.74 -6.44 -28.38
N ARG A 239 -7.11 -6.64 -27.22
CA ARG A 239 -7.60 -7.50 -26.14
C ARG A 239 -8.17 -6.72 -24.97
N VAL A 240 -8.21 -5.38 -25.05
CA VAL A 240 -8.77 -4.54 -23.99
C VAL A 240 -10.28 -4.58 -24.06
N GLY A 241 -10.91 -5.13 -23.01
CA GLY A 241 -12.36 -5.21 -22.88
C GLY A 241 -12.95 -4.14 -21.96
N PHE A 242 -12.12 -3.36 -21.27
CA PHE A 242 -12.55 -2.27 -20.41
C PHE A 242 -11.52 -1.14 -20.42
N TRP A 243 -11.95 0.03 -20.84
CA TRP A 243 -11.12 1.24 -20.90
C TRP A 243 -11.98 2.45 -20.56
N PRO A 244 -12.08 2.82 -19.27
CA PRO A 244 -12.85 3.98 -18.84
C PRO A 244 -12.13 5.28 -19.21
N GLN A 245 -12.84 6.38 -19.07
CA GLN A 245 -12.23 7.71 -19.14
C GLN A 245 -11.16 7.86 -18.04
N THR A 246 -10.14 8.64 -18.33
CA THR A 246 -9.05 8.92 -17.37
C THR A 246 -9.59 9.60 -16.13
N ILE A 247 -9.29 9.04 -14.96
CA ILE A 247 -9.62 9.61 -13.66
C ILE A 247 -8.74 10.83 -13.45
N ARG A 248 -9.32 12.04 -13.46
CA ARG A 248 -8.56 13.31 -13.27
C ARG A 248 -8.45 13.72 -11.82
N ALA A 249 -9.51 13.49 -11.06
CA ALA A 249 -9.67 13.87 -9.66
C ALA A 249 -10.70 12.96 -9.01
N ILE A 250 -10.76 12.97 -7.68
CA ILE A 250 -11.92 12.42 -6.96
C ILE A 250 -13.13 13.34 -7.10
N THR A 251 -14.30 12.81 -6.81
CA THR A 251 -15.53 13.62 -6.76
C THR A 251 -15.63 14.38 -5.44
N ARG A 252 -16.56 15.34 -5.37
CA ARG A 252 -16.86 16.07 -4.13
C ARG A 252 -17.41 15.10 -3.07
N ASP A 253 -18.27 14.17 -3.46
CA ASP A 253 -18.82 13.14 -2.58
C ASP A 253 -17.72 12.23 -2.01
N ASP A 254 -16.72 11.87 -2.83
CA ASP A 254 -15.55 11.13 -2.35
C ASP A 254 -14.75 11.93 -1.31
N CYS A 255 -14.59 13.23 -1.53
CA CYS A 255 -13.90 14.11 -0.58
C CYS A 255 -14.66 14.17 0.73
N GLU A 256 -15.98 14.35 0.69
CA GLU A 256 -16.86 14.37 1.87
C GLU A 256 -16.74 13.06 2.67
N ALA A 257 -16.84 11.92 2.01
CA ALA A 257 -16.71 10.62 2.65
C ALA A 257 -15.33 10.40 3.28
N LEU A 258 -14.25 10.86 2.61
CA LEU A 258 -12.88 10.78 3.13
C LEU A 258 -12.65 11.71 4.32
N VAL A 259 -13.20 12.92 4.30
CA VAL A 259 -13.12 13.89 5.40
C VAL A 259 -13.89 13.36 6.61
N ALA A 260 -15.11 12.86 6.42
CA ALA A 260 -15.90 12.26 7.49
C ALA A 260 -15.17 11.05 8.12
N ALA A 261 -14.56 10.20 7.29
CA ALA A 261 -13.77 9.08 7.78
C ALA A 261 -12.46 9.48 8.48
N GLY A 262 -11.90 10.63 8.10
CA GLY A 262 -10.68 11.19 8.70
C GLY A 262 -10.90 11.91 10.02
N PHE A 263 -12.11 12.38 10.29
CA PHE A 263 -12.49 13.11 11.51
C PHE A 263 -13.75 12.49 12.14
N PRO A 264 -13.73 11.21 12.53
CA PRO A 264 -14.95 10.49 12.96
C PRO A 264 -15.60 11.07 14.21
N ASP A 265 -14.82 11.73 15.09
CA ASP A 265 -15.28 12.29 16.36
C ASP A 265 -15.71 13.76 16.25
N TYR A 266 -15.75 14.33 15.05
CA TYR A 266 -16.02 15.75 14.82
C TYR A 266 -17.25 15.95 13.93
N ALA A 267 -18.04 16.96 14.25
CA ALA A 267 -19.09 17.44 13.35
C ALA A 267 -18.46 18.24 12.22
N ILE A 268 -18.63 17.75 10.97
CA ILE A 268 -18.04 18.36 9.79
C ILE A 268 -19.01 19.41 9.21
N GLY A 269 -18.66 20.69 9.36
CA GLY A 269 -19.39 21.78 8.73
C GLY A 269 -19.13 21.89 7.22
N ALA A 270 -20.06 22.48 6.50
CA ALA A 270 -19.93 22.69 5.05
C ALA A 270 -18.69 23.56 4.70
N ASP A 271 -18.31 24.47 5.58
CA ASP A 271 -17.13 25.33 5.44
C ASP A 271 -15.80 24.55 5.59
N VAL A 272 -15.77 23.55 6.48
CA VAL A 272 -14.63 22.63 6.64
C VAL A 272 -14.47 21.76 5.38
N LEU A 273 -15.57 21.20 4.87
CA LEU A 273 -15.58 20.43 3.63
C LEU A 273 -15.09 21.25 2.45
N GLU A 274 -15.56 22.49 2.31
CA GLU A 274 -15.12 23.40 1.25
C GLU A 274 -13.63 23.74 1.36
N ALA A 275 -13.13 23.94 2.59
CA ALA A 275 -11.71 24.18 2.81
C ALA A 275 -10.86 22.95 2.42
N CYS A 276 -11.28 21.73 2.84
CA CYS A 276 -10.60 20.49 2.47
C CYS A 276 -10.61 20.25 0.96
N TRP A 277 -11.76 20.48 0.30
CA TRP A 277 -11.92 20.34 -1.15
C TRP A 277 -11.01 21.31 -1.91
N THR A 278 -11.00 22.57 -1.52
CA THR A 278 -10.16 23.61 -2.13
C THR A 278 -8.67 23.28 -2.00
N VAL A 279 -8.25 22.81 -0.81
CA VAL A 279 -6.84 22.47 -0.53
C VAL A 279 -6.41 21.23 -1.28
N CYS A 280 -7.21 20.15 -1.27
CA CYS A 280 -6.83 18.90 -1.91
C CYS A 280 -6.91 18.96 -3.45
N ALA A 281 -7.68 19.89 -4.01
CA ALA A 281 -7.85 20.07 -5.45
C ALA A 281 -8.14 18.73 -6.18
N GLY A 282 -8.92 17.86 -5.57
CA GLY A 282 -9.28 16.55 -6.09
C GLY A 282 -8.20 15.46 -5.95
N SER A 283 -7.13 15.70 -5.19
CA SER A 283 -6.08 14.71 -4.90
C SER A 283 -6.35 14.00 -3.57
N VAL A 284 -6.62 12.67 -3.64
CA VAL A 284 -6.70 11.82 -2.44
C VAL A 284 -5.41 11.83 -1.65
N ARG A 285 -4.26 11.84 -2.36
CA ARG A 285 -2.95 11.84 -1.69
C ARG A 285 -2.78 13.08 -0.83
N VAL A 286 -3.09 14.25 -1.36
CA VAL A 286 -3.00 15.50 -0.60
C VAL A 286 -3.97 15.47 0.59
N LEU A 287 -5.21 15.01 0.38
CA LEU A 287 -6.22 14.95 1.43
C LEU A 287 -5.83 13.97 2.55
N VAL A 288 -5.54 12.72 2.19
CA VAL A 288 -5.42 11.59 3.13
C VAL A 288 -4.01 11.46 3.71
N GLU A 289 -2.97 11.67 2.89
CA GLU A 289 -1.58 11.47 3.32
C GLU A 289 -0.95 12.74 3.90
N SER A 290 -1.52 13.92 3.61
CA SER A 290 -0.93 15.20 4.02
C SER A 290 -1.88 16.02 4.89
N LEU A 291 -3.04 16.43 4.36
CA LEU A 291 -3.90 17.42 5.01
C LEU A 291 -4.53 16.91 6.30
N ILE A 292 -5.24 15.77 6.25
CA ILE A 292 -5.92 15.21 7.43
C ILE A 292 -4.92 14.92 8.56
N PRO A 293 -3.80 14.21 8.33
CA PRO A 293 -2.79 14.02 9.37
C PRO A 293 -2.22 15.32 9.93
N ALA A 294 -1.93 16.30 9.08
CA ALA A 294 -1.39 17.57 9.54
C ALA A 294 -2.39 18.37 10.39
N VAL A 295 -3.68 18.33 10.06
CA VAL A 295 -4.74 18.96 10.89
C VAL A 295 -4.84 18.27 12.25
N HIS A 296 -4.73 16.94 12.31
CA HIS A 296 -4.66 16.22 13.58
C HIS A 296 -3.44 16.63 14.41
N ASP A 297 -2.24 16.54 13.82
CA ASP A 297 -0.97 16.72 14.55
C ASP A 297 -0.71 18.16 14.98
N TYR A 298 -1.01 19.13 14.11
CA TYR A 298 -0.67 20.54 14.31
C TYR A 298 -1.85 21.40 14.71
N GLY A 299 -3.08 20.86 14.69
CA GLY A 299 -4.30 21.52 15.11
C GLY A 299 -4.95 20.86 16.30
N LEU A 300 -5.64 19.76 16.05
CA LEU A 300 -6.50 19.10 17.06
C LEU A 300 -5.72 18.59 18.26
N ALA A 301 -4.54 18.00 18.07
CA ALA A 301 -3.66 17.55 19.15
C ALA A 301 -3.15 18.70 20.05
N LYS A 302 -3.23 19.94 19.56
CA LYS A 302 -2.88 21.17 20.32
C LYS A 302 -4.11 21.85 20.94
N GLY A 303 -5.28 21.22 20.88
CA GLY A 303 -6.51 21.72 21.47
C GLY A 303 -7.27 22.76 20.65
N HIS A 304 -6.93 22.91 19.35
CA HIS A 304 -7.71 23.76 18.45
C HIS A 304 -8.98 23.04 18.00
N GLU A 305 -10.05 23.76 17.79
CA GLU A 305 -11.29 23.24 17.20
C GLU A 305 -11.15 23.02 15.69
N LEU A 306 -11.79 21.97 15.16
CA LEU A 306 -11.84 21.73 13.71
C LEU A 306 -12.65 22.84 13.04
N SER A 307 -11.99 23.63 12.17
CA SER A 307 -12.60 24.74 11.46
C SER A 307 -11.95 24.94 10.08
N ALA A 308 -12.66 25.61 9.18
CA ALA A 308 -12.12 25.96 7.87
C ALA A 308 -10.85 26.83 7.98
N GLN A 309 -10.76 27.68 8.99
CA GLN A 309 -9.59 28.50 9.26
C GLN A 309 -8.39 27.64 9.64
N LEU A 310 -8.57 26.67 10.56
CA LEU A 310 -7.53 25.72 10.95
C LEU A 310 -7.01 24.94 9.73
N VAL A 311 -7.90 24.39 8.91
CA VAL A 311 -7.55 23.64 7.69
C VAL A 311 -6.67 24.48 6.77
N ARG A 312 -7.08 25.71 6.46
CA ARG A 312 -6.31 26.61 5.59
C ARG A 312 -4.98 27.05 6.21
N GLN A 313 -4.95 27.32 7.51
CA GLN A 313 -3.74 27.67 8.23
C GLN A 313 -2.73 26.53 8.19
N VAL A 314 -3.13 25.31 8.53
CA VAL A 314 -2.26 24.12 8.49
C VAL A 314 -1.78 23.86 7.05
N ALA A 315 -2.66 23.97 6.06
CA ALA A 315 -2.28 23.79 4.67
C ALA A 315 -1.18 24.76 4.22
N THR A 316 -1.25 26.02 4.65
CA THR A 316 -0.26 27.05 4.25
C THR A 316 1.00 26.99 5.10
N THR A 317 0.89 26.90 6.43
CA THR A 317 2.03 27.05 7.33
C THR A 317 2.82 25.74 7.53
N VAL A 318 2.16 24.58 7.46
CA VAL A 318 2.79 23.27 7.67
C VAL A 318 3.10 22.58 6.34
N LEU A 319 2.15 22.58 5.40
CA LEU A 319 2.30 21.85 4.15
C LEU A 319 2.83 22.73 3.00
N GLY A 320 2.93 24.04 3.17
CA GLY A 320 3.39 24.96 2.13
C GLY A 320 2.48 25.02 0.90
N LEU A 321 1.22 24.59 1.04
CA LEU A 321 0.26 24.59 -0.06
C LEU A 321 -0.29 25.99 -0.29
N LYS A 322 -0.38 26.41 -1.57
CA LYS A 322 -1.04 27.66 -1.95
C LYS A 322 -2.55 27.43 -1.92
N VAL A 323 -3.23 27.94 -0.92
CA VAL A 323 -4.69 27.93 -0.87
C VAL A 323 -5.17 29.12 -1.70
N ARG A 324 -5.89 28.85 -2.80
CA ARG A 324 -6.60 29.93 -3.54
C ARG A 324 -7.72 30.45 -2.63
N ALA A 325 -7.79 31.79 -2.50
CA ALA A 325 -8.84 32.46 -1.77
C ALA A 325 -10.19 32.23 -2.44
#